data_11d00e3031424adaacb9650047289433
#
_entry.id   11d00e3031424adaacb9650047289433
#
_cell.length_a   1.000
_cell.length_b   1.000
_cell.length_c   1.000
_cell.angle_alpha   90.00
_cell.angle_beta   90.00
_cell.angle_gamma   90.00
#
_symmetry.space_group_name_H-M   'P 1'
#
loop_
_entity.id
_entity.type
_entity.pdbx_description
1 polymer ?
#
loop_
_entity_poly.entity_id
_entity_poly.type
_entity_poly.pdbx_seq_one_letter_code
_entity_poly.pdbx_strand_id
1 'polypeptide(L)'
;MSGSVNKVILVGNLGADPEIRRMNSGDPVVNFRIATSESWRDKNTGDRKEKTEWHNVVVFNEALAKVAEQYLKKGMKVFIEGQLQTRKWEKDGIERYTTEVVLQKFRGELQMLSSSNGDRAPGPNSPDDYGTQSGGGQRRGGDFGRSAGGSRELDDDIPF
;
A
#
# COMPACT_ATOMS: atom_id res chain seq x y z
N MET A 1 23.13 -10.21 -26.94
CA MET A 1 23.10 -10.79 -25.56
C MET A 1 22.70 -9.70 -24.60
N SER A 2 21.59 -9.85 -23.92
CA SER A 2 21.14 -8.90 -22.91
C SER A 2 21.40 -9.50 -21.54
N GLY A 3 22.56 -9.15 -20.95
CA GLY A 3 22.89 -9.51 -19.58
C GLY A 3 22.41 -8.48 -18.54
N SER A 4 21.43 -7.63 -18.87
CA SER A 4 20.95 -6.54 -18.01
C SER A 4 19.49 -6.72 -17.64
N VAL A 5 19.13 -6.25 -16.44
CA VAL A 5 17.76 -6.22 -15.95
C VAL A 5 17.39 -4.77 -15.62
N ASN A 6 16.24 -4.32 -16.12
CA ASN A 6 15.65 -3.03 -15.74
C ASN A 6 14.30 -3.29 -15.09
N LYS A 7 14.26 -3.22 -13.78
CA LYS A 7 13.07 -3.49 -12.97
C LYS A 7 13.05 -2.56 -11.77
N VAL A 8 11.93 -1.93 -11.54
CA VAL A 8 11.68 -1.04 -10.41
C VAL A 8 10.43 -1.51 -9.69
N ILE A 9 10.51 -1.62 -8.39
CA ILE A 9 9.39 -1.93 -7.50
C ILE A 9 9.23 -0.76 -6.54
N LEU A 10 8.00 -0.24 -6.45
CA LEU A 10 7.66 0.83 -5.52
C LEU A 10 6.41 0.46 -4.72
N VAL A 11 6.44 0.76 -3.44
CA VAL A 11 5.28 0.73 -2.54
C VAL A 11 5.16 2.10 -1.91
N GLY A 12 4.06 2.78 -2.17
CA GLY A 12 3.88 4.14 -1.66
C GLY A 12 2.46 4.63 -1.84
N ASN A 13 2.23 5.88 -1.54
CA ASN A 13 0.91 6.50 -1.58
C ASN A 13 0.79 7.44 -2.77
N LEU A 14 -0.39 7.48 -3.40
CA LEU A 14 -0.66 8.44 -4.46
C LEU A 14 -0.69 9.87 -3.91
N GLY A 15 0.06 10.76 -4.56
CA GLY A 15 0.09 12.17 -4.19
C GLY A 15 -1.08 12.99 -4.73
N ALA A 16 -1.69 12.52 -5.82
CA ALA A 16 -2.84 13.12 -6.48
C ALA A 16 -3.65 12.03 -7.19
N ASP A 17 -4.85 12.38 -7.64
CA ASP A 17 -5.65 11.49 -8.48
C ASP A 17 -4.91 11.23 -9.81
N PRO A 18 -5.04 10.04 -10.40
CA PRO A 18 -4.43 9.71 -11.68
C PRO A 18 -4.93 10.60 -12.81
N GLU A 19 -4.02 11.05 -13.65
CA GLU A 19 -4.33 11.80 -14.86
C GLU A 19 -4.41 10.86 -16.05
N ILE A 20 -5.58 10.80 -16.68
CA ILE A 20 -5.83 9.94 -17.84
C ILE A 20 -5.68 10.78 -19.10
N ARG A 21 -4.84 10.30 -20.02
CA ARG A 21 -4.65 10.86 -21.36
C ARG A 21 -4.89 9.77 -22.39
N ARG A 22 -5.34 10.16 -23.57
CA ARG A 22 -5.42 9.26 -24.73
C ARG A 22 -4.33 9.59 -25.72
N MET A 23 -3.64 8.56 -26.18
CA MET A 23 -2.69 8.72 -27.28
C MET A 23 -3.45 8.92 -28.60
N ASN A 24 -2.70 9.34 -29.63
CA ASN A 24 -3.25 9.47 -31.00
C ASN A 24 -3.77 8.14 -31.55
N SER A 25 -3.28 7.00 -31.02
CA SER A 25 -3.78 5.66 -31.32
C SER A 25 -5.10 5.32 -30.64
N GLY A 26 -5.60 6.17 -29.72
CA GLY A 26 -6.80 5.92 -28.91
C GLY A 26 -6.55 5.17 -27.61
N ASP A 27 -5.35 4.64 -27.41
CA ASP A 27 -4.99 3.89 -26.19
C ASP A 27 -4.95 4.83 -24.97
N PRO A 28 -5.53 4.42 -23.83
CA PRO A 28 -5.45 5.19 -22.62
C PRO A 28 -4.04 5.10 -22.01
N VAL A 29 -3.53 6.24 -21.56
CA VAL A 29 -2.29 6.35 -20.79
C VAL A 29 -2.62 7.03 -19.47
N VAL A 30 -2.21 6.43 -18.37
CA VAL A 30 -2.43 6.99 -17.04
C VAL A 30 -1.11 7.43 -16.43
N ASN A 31 -1.09 8.67 -15.96
CA ASN A 31 0.03 9.25 -15.25
C ASN A 31 -0.37 9.52 -13.80
N PHE A 32 0.49 9.15 -12.87
CA PHE A 32 0.32 9.51 -11.46
C PHE A 32 1.68 9.58 -10.75
N ARG A 33 1.66 10.15 -9.54
CA ARG A 33 2.85 10.25 -8.70
C ARG A 33 2.67 9.43 -7.44
N ILE A 34 3.75 8.72 -7.08
CA ILE A 34 3.82 7.95 -5.83
C ILE A 34 4.83 8.61 -4.92
N ALA A 35 4.44 8.78 -3.65
CA ALA A 35 5.31 9.20 -2.56
C ALA A 35 5.81 7.97 -1.81
N THR A 36 7.13 7.85 -1.69
CA THR A 36 7.78 6.91 -0.77
C THR A 36 8.42 7.70 0.35
N SER A 37 8.04 7.42 1.59
CA SER A 37 8.54 8.15 2.77
C SER A 37 9.36 7.24 3.65
N GLU A 38 10.51 7.74 4.06
CA GLU A 38 11.39 7.12 5.04
C GLU A 38 11.43 8.00 6.29
N SER A 39 11.36 7.40 7.46
CA SER A 39 11.50 8.13 8.72
C SER A 39 12.57 7.49 9.58
N TRP A 40 13.44 8.30 10.14
CA TRP A 40 14.49 7.86 11.05
C TRP A 40 14.65 8.82 12.22
N ARG A 41 15.29 8.36 13.27
CA ARG A 41 15.65 9.20 14.41
C ARG A 41 17.08 9.66 14.25
N ASP A 42 17.29 10.97 14.29
CA ASP A 42 18.63 11.54 14.28
C ASP A 42 19.36 11.17 15.58
N LYS A 43 20.52 10.55 15.44
CA LYS A 43 21.30 10.10 16.60
C LYS A 43 21.92 11.24 17.40
N ASN A 44 22.11 12.40 16.76
CA ASN A 44 22.76 13.55 17.41
C ASN A 44 21.76 14.45 18.15
N THR A 45 20.59 14.69 17.55
CA THR A 45 19.55 15.57 18.11
C THR A 45 18.43 14.82 18.80
N GLY A 46 18.26 13.52 18.52
CA GLY A 46 17.15 12.70 18.98
C GLY A 46 15.82 12.95 18.28
N ASP A 47 15.79 13.88 17.33
CA ASP A 47 14.58 14.26 16.58
C ASP A 47 14.21 13.22 15.54
N ARG A 48 12.91 13.10 15.28
CA ARG A 48 12.39 12.31 14.17
C ARG A 48 12.47 13.11 12.89
N LYS A 49 13.23 12.60 11.93
CA LYS A 49 13.31 13.14 10.57
C LYS A 49 12.53 12.27 9.60
N GLU A 50 11.95 12.91 8.60
CA GLU A 50 11.23 12.25 7.52
C GLU A 50 11.72 12.80 6.18
N LYS A 51 11.88 11.90 5.21
CA LYS A 51 12.22 12.24 3.83
C LYS A 51 11.24 11.55 2.90
N THR A 52 10.63 12.31 2.00
CA THR A 52 9.70 11.81 0.99
C THR A 52 10.29 11.99 -0.40
N GLU A 53 10.32 10.91 -1.17
CA GLU A 53 10.70 10.94 -2.58
C GLU A 53 9.46 10.76 -3.44
N TRP A 54 9.42 11.50 -4.55
CA TRP A 54 8.31 11.51 -5.50
C TRP A 54 8.70 10.83 -6.80
N HIS A 55 7.94 9.80 -7.17
CA HIS A 55 8.18 9.02 -8.38
C HIS A 55 7.04 9.23 -9.38
N ASN A 56 7.41 9.57 -10.61
CA ASN A 56 6.45 9.66 -11.72
C ASN A 56 6.24 8.25 -12.29
N VAL A 57 4.99 7.87 -12.45
CA VAL A 57 4.58 6.57 -12.98
C VAL A 57 3.71 6.78 -14.20
N VAL A 58 4.01 6.03 -15.26
CA VAL A 58 3.26 6.06 -16.52
C VAL A 58 2.79 4.64 -16.85
N VAL A 59 1.50 4.46 -17.04
CA VAL A 59 0.88 3.17 -17.35
C VAL A 59 0.41 3.16 -18.79
N PHE A 60 1.02 2.31 -19.61
CA PHE A 60 0.64 2.05 -21.00
C PHE A 60 -0.19 0.76 -21.17
N ASN A 61 -0.31 -0.03 -20.12
CA ASN A 61 -1.14 -1.22 -20.13
C ASN A 61 -2.61 -0.82 -20.00
N GLU A 62 -3.40 -1.12 -21.02
CA GLU A 62 -4.84 -0.74 -21.09
C GLU A 62 -5.66 -1.30 -19.92
N ALA A 63 -5.43 -2.56 -19.54
CA ALA A 63 -6.13 -3.18 -18.42
C ALA A 63 -5.80 -2.49 -17.09
N LEU A 64 -4.52 -2.21 -16.85
CA LEU A 64 -4.06 -1.50 -15.66
C LEU A 64 -4.50 -0.03 -15.68
N ALA A 65 -4.55 0.60 -16.86
CA ALA A 65 -5.04 1.97 -17.02
C ALA A 65 -6.52 2.08 -16.63
N LYS A 66 -7.36 1.13 -17.04
CA LYS A 66 -8.78 1.07 -16.62
C LYS A 66 -8.93 0.88 -15.12
N VAL A 67 -8.13 0.00 -14.52
CA VAL A 67 -8.12 -0.18 -13.05
C VAL A 67 -7.69 1.10 -12.35
N ALA A 68 -6.64 1.75 -12.84
CA ALA A 68 -6.17 3.01 -12.27
C ALA A 68 -7.23 4.11 -12.37
N GLU A 69 -7.90 4.25 -13.50
CA GLU A 69 -8.98 5.22 -13.71
C GLU A 69 -10.16 5.02 -12.76
N GLN A 70 -10.58 3.77 -12.57
CA GLN A 70 -11.77 3.45 -11.80
C GLN A 70 -11.57 3.47 -10.29
N TYR A 71 -10.41 3.06 -9.84
CA TYR A 71 -10.20 2.75 -8.42
C TYR A 71 -9.14 3.60 -7.73
N LEU A 72 -8.13 4.10 -8.44
CA LEU A 72 -7.06 4.85 -7.81
C LEU A 72 -7.47 6.27 -7.47
N LYS A 73 -7.18 6.68 -6.24
CA LYS A 73 -7.43 8.04 -5.74
C LYS A 73 -6.24 8.52 -4.91
N LYS A 74 -6.14 9.84 -4.79
CA LYS A 74 -5.16 10.49 -3.90
C LYS A 74 -5.14 9.85 -2.51
N GLY A 75 -3.94 9.58 -2.00
CA GLY A 75 -3.73 9.02 -0.67
C GLY A 75 -3.76 7.49 -0.60
N MET A 76 -4.24 6.80 -1.64
CA MET A 76 -4.25 5.33 -1.66
C MET A 76 -2.85 4.76 -1.72
N LYS A 77 -2.65 3.66 -0.99
CA LYS A 77 -1.40 2.90 -1.01
C LYS A 77 -1.43 1.87 -2.12
N VAL A 78 -0.40 1.88 -2.94
CA VAL A 78 -0.26 0.99 -4.09
C VAL A 78 1.12 0.34 -4.13
N PHE A 79 1.15 -0.86 -4.68
CA PHE A 79 2.35 -1.54 -5.13
C PHE A 79 2.41 -1.43 -6.65
N ILE A 80 3.56 -1.07 -7.18
CA ILE A 80 3.82 -1.10 -8.61
C ILE A 80 5.14 -1.79 -8.93
N GLU A 81 5.14 -2.50 -10.03
CA GLU A 81 6.32 -3.04 -10.68
C GLU A 81 6.38 -2.54 -12.12
N GLY A 82 7.49 -1.96 -12.52
CA GLY A 82 7.71 -1.42 -13.85
C GLY A 82 9.19 -1.35 -14.23
N GLN A 83 9.47 -0.57 -15.25
CA GLN A 83 10.81 -0.31 -15.74
C GLN A 83 11.15 1.17 -15.64
N LEU A 84 12.39 1.49 -15.33
CA LEU A 84 12.87 2.86 -15.35
C LEU A 84 13.11 3.29 -16.80
N GLN A 85 12.54 4.41 -17.21
CA GLN A 85 12.72 4.98 -18.52
C GLN A 85 13.00 6.48 -18.43
N THR A 86 14.00 6.95 -19.14
CA THR A 86 14.29 8.37 -19.25
C THR A 86 13.82 8.85 -20.62
N ARG A 87 12.98 9.88 -20.60
CA ARG A 87 12.44 10.53 -21.78
C ARG A 87 13.07 11.92 -21.91
N LYS A 88 13.57 12.19 -23.11
CA LYS A 88 14.02 13.52 -23.52
C LYS A 88 12.84 14.32 -24.08
N TRP A 89 12.70 15.55 -23.67
CA TRP A 89 11.73 16.48 -24.20
C TRP A 89 12.31 17.89 -24.25
N GLU A 90 11.81 18.72 -25.14
CA GLU A 90 12.25 20.10 -25.34
C GLU A 90 11.13 21.06 -24.93
N LYS A 91 11.49 22.07 -24.17
CA LYS A 91 10.63 23.20 -23.84
C LYS A 91 11.44 24.48 -23.89
N ASP A 92 10.93 25.47 -24.62
CA ASP A 92 11.56 26.79 -24.78
C ASP A 92 12.99 26.72 -25.33
N GLY A 93 13.26 25.77 -26.26
CA GLY A 93 14.58 25.53 -26.84
C GLY A 93 15.60 24.85 -25.92
N ILE A 94 15.15 24.42 -24.72
CA ILE A 94 16.00 23.74 -23.73
C ILE A 94 15.62 22.26 -23.68
N GLU A 95 16.62 21.40 -23.90
CA GLU A 95 16.47 19.96 -23.72
C GLU A 95 16.35 19.60 -22.24
N ARG A 96 15.36 18.80 -21.93
CA ARG A 96 15.11 18.30 -20.58
C ARG A 96 14.95 16.78 -20.59
N TYR A 97 15.33 16.17 -19.50
CA TYR A 97 15.22 14.74 -19.28
C TYR A 97 14.29 14.49 -18.10
N THR A 98 13.34 13.57 -18.26
CA THR A 98 12.48 13.14 -17.19
C THR A 98 12.59 11.63 -17.04
N THR A 99 12.92 11.16 -15.86
CA THR A 99 12.98 9.74 -15.54
C THR A 99 11.66 9.32 -14.89
N GLU A 100 11.05 8.30 -15.45
CA GLU A 100 9.74 7.81 -15.09
C GLU A 100 9.76 6.29 -14.91
N VAL A 101 8.89 5.76 -14.07
CA VAL A 101 8.64 4.33 -13.96
C VAL A 101 7.50 3.98 -14.91
N VAL A 102 7.77 3.12 -15.88
CA VAL A 102 6.84 2.80 -16.97
C VAL A 102 6.32 1.38 -16.81
N LEU A 103 4.99 1.23 -16.78
CA LEU A 103 4.29 -0.04 -16.88
C LEU A 103 3.88 -0.26 -18.33
N GLN A 104 4.62 -1.12 -19.02
CA GLN A 104 4.42 -1.41 -20.45
C GLN A 104 3.22 -2.35 -20.66
N LYS A 105 2.72 -2.43 -21.91
CA LYS A 105 1.51 -3.21 -22.28
C LYS A 105 1.51 -4.66 -21.78
N PHE A 106 2.65 -5.33 -21.76
CA PHE A 106 2.77 -6.75 -21.39
C PHE A 106 3.67 -7.00 -20.17
N ARG A 107 4.20 -5.93 -19.59
CA ARG A 107 5.10 -6.00 -18.44
C ARG A 107 4.72 -4.91 -17.45
N GLY A 108 4.62 -5.28 -16.22
CA GLY A 108 4.28 -4.37 -15.14
C GLY A 108 3.11 -4.89 -14.33
N GLU A 109 3.11 -4.54 -13.08
CA GLU A 109 2.10 -4.92 -12.12
C GLU A 109 1.66 -3.70 -11.33
N LEU A 110 0.38 -3.65 -11.03
CA LEU A 110 -0.22 -2.64 -10.17
C LEU A 110 -1.20 -3.33 -9.24
N GLN A 111 -0.98 -3.19 -7.94
CA GLN A 111 -1.86 -3.69 -6.89
C GLN A 111 -2.25 -2.58 -5.92
N MET A 112 -3.51 -2.51 -5.59
CA MET A 112 -4.02 -1.63 -4.54
C MET A 112 -3.83 -2.32 -3.19
N LEU A 113 -3.11 -1.67 -2.28
CA LEU A 113 -2.84 -2.17 -0.94
C LEU A 113 -3.77 -1.57 0.13
N SER A 114 -4.52 -0.53 -0.22
CA SER A 114 -5.58 0.03 0.62
C SER A 114 -6.85 0.23 -0.22
N SER A 115 -7.98 -0.18 0.32
CA SER A 115 -9.27 0.20 -0.24
C SER A 115 -9.58 1.65 0.10
N SER A 116 -10.26 2.37 -0.81
CA SER A 116 -10.74 3.75 -0.58
C SER A 116 -11.89 3.83 0.43
N ASN A 117 -12.40 2.69 0.90
CA ASN A 117 -13.44 2.64 1.91
C ASN A 117 -12.82 2.91 3.27
N GLY A 118 -13.21 4.04 3.84
CA GLY A 118 -12.92 4.48 5.20
C GLY A 118 -13.59 3.65 6.30
N ASP A 119 -13.81 2.37 6.10
CA ASP A 119 -14.16 1.42 7.15
C ASP A 119 -12.87 0.88 7.80
N ARG A 120 -12.15 1.78 8.46
CA ARG A 120 -11.46 1.34 9.67
C ARG A 120 -12.57 1.04 10.68
N ALA A 121 -12.87 -0.23 10.87
CA ALA A 121 -13.49 -0.65 12.10
C ALA A 121 -12.71 0.04 13.23
N PRO A 122 -13.39 0.74 14.18
CA PRO A 122 -12.70 1.31 15.32
C PRO A 122 -11.85 0.21 15.94
N GLY A 123 -10.55 0.46 16.04
CA GLY A 123 -9.67 -0.46 16.73
C GLY A 123 -10.19 -0.67 18.13
N PRO A 124 -9.98 -1.85 18.74
CA PRO A 124 -10.43 -2.13 20.09
C PRO A 124 -9.92 -1.03 21.04
N ASN A 125 -10.84 -0.33 21.66
CA ASN A 125 -10.55 0.79 22.57
C ASN A 125 -10.08 0.32 23.96
N SER A 126 -10.03 -1.00 24.22
CA SER A 126 -9.57 -1.56 25.50
C SER A 126 -9.02 -2.98 25.32
N PRO A 127 -8.12 -3.43 26.21
CA PRO A 127 -7.57 -4.78 26.18
C PRO A 127 -8.62 -5.90 26.33
N ASP A 128 -9.80 -5.59 26.83
CA ASP A 128 -10.89 -6.54 27.07
C ASP A 128 -11.76 -6.84 25.85
N ASP A 129 -11.50 -6.15 24.73
CA ASP A 129 -12.26 -6.29 23.47
C ASP A 129 -11.77 -7.45 22.57
N TYR A 130 -10.71 -8.13 23.02
CA TYR A 130 -10.24 -9.35 22.39
C TYR A 130 -10.94 -10.56 23.01
N GLY A 131 -12.06 -11.02 22.41
CA GLY A 131 -12.60 -12.32 22.73
C GLY A 131 -14.10 -12.46 22.94
N THR A 132 -14.90 -11.45 22.68
CA THR A 132 -16.35 -11.60 22.75
C THR A 132 -16.93 -11.93 21.37
N GLN A 133 -16.92 -13.20 21.00
CA GLN A 133 -17.85 -13.70 20.01
C GLN A 133 -19.23 -13.77 20.67
N SER A 134 -20.10 -12.82 20.34
CA SER A 134 -21.51 -12.86 20.70
C SER A 134 -22.23 -13.93 19.90
N GLY A 135 -22.28 -15.14 20.44
CA GLY A 135 -23.23 -16.15 20.03
C GLY A 135 -24.55 -15.91 20.74
N GLY A 136 -25.54 -15.35 20.05
CA GLY A 136 -26.91 -15.27 20.56
C GLY A 136 -27.50 -16.66 20.79
N GLY A 137 -27.97 -16.91 21.99
CA GLY A 137 -28.65 -18.14 22.35
C GLY A 137 -29.25 -18.05 23.74
N GLN A 138 -30.48 -17.57 23.79
CA GLN A 138 -31.36 -17.55 24.93
C GLN A 138 -31.64 -18.99 25.39
N ARG A 139 -31.37 -19.34 26.69
CA ARG A 139 -32.14 -20.31 27.48
C ARG A 139 -31.84 -20.23 28.96
N ARG A 140 -32.88 -19.95 29.67
CA ARG A 140 -33.38 -20.22 31.04
C ARG A 140 -32.60 -21.25 31.86
N GLY A 141 -32.35 -20.84 33.13
CA GLY A 141 -32.76 -21.54 34.35
C GLY A 141 -31.97 -22.79 34.73
N GLY A 142 -31.36 -22.75 35.92
CA GLY A 142 -30.88 -23.94 36.59
C GLY A 142 -29.83 -23.59 37.64
N ASP A 143 -30.30 -23.30 38.82
CA ASP A 143 -29.63 -23.32 40.12
C ASP A 143 -29.00 -24.68 40.40
N PHE A 144 -27.80 -24.75 40.94
CA PHE A 144 -27.27 -25.71 41.90
C PHE A 144 -25.71 -25.60 41.95
N GLY A 145 -25.11 -25.02 43.00
CA GLY A 145 -24.59 -25.84 44.08
C GLY A 145 -23.07 -26.11 44.00
N ARG A 146 -22.29 -25.38 44.82
CA ARG A 146 -21.07 -25.74 45.56
C ARG A 146 -20.14 -26.82 45.01
N SER A 147 -18.84 -26.52 44.85
CA SER A 147 -17.75 -27.07 45.69
C SER A 147 -16.38 -26.84 45.06
N ALA A 148 -15.53 -26.13 45.75
CA ALA A 148 -14.20 -26.44 46.23
C ALA A 148 -13.15 -27.11 45.33
N GLY A 149 -12.00 -26.42 45.19
CA GLY A 149 -10.69 -27.01 45.36
C GLY A 149 -9.91 -27.42 44.10
N GLY A 150 -8.77 -26.86 43.93
CA GLY A 150 -7.74 -27.46 43.10
C GLY A 150 -6.84 -26.48 42.37
N SER A 151 -5.89 -25.89 43.06
CA SER A 151 -4.68 -25.30 42.48
C SER A 151 -3.88 -26.36 41.74
N ARG A 152 -3.62 -26.10 40.48
CA ARG A 152 -2.51 -26.76 39.77
C ARG A 152 -1.67 -25.66 39.13
N GLU A 153 -0.51 -25.48 39.73
CA GLU A 153 0.66 -24.86 39.09
C GLU A 153 1.00 -25.64 37.83
N LEU A 154 1.09 -24.95 36.75
CA LEU A 154 1.72 -25.43 35.53
C LEU A 154 3.06 -24.72 35.41
N ASP A 155 4.13 -25.48 35.72
CA ASP A 155 5.50 -25.15 35.33
C ASP A 155 5.59 -25.20 33.80
N ASP A 156 5.78 -24.05 33.17
CA ASP A 156 6.19 -23.97 31.77
C ASP A 156 7.70 -23.76 31.71
N ASP A 157 8.44 -24.86 31.74
CA ASP A 157 9.82 -24.91 31.29
C ASP A 157 9.86 -24.94 29.76
N ILE A 158 10.29 -23.87 29.15
CA ILE A 158 10.61 -23.79 27.72
C ILE A 158 12.11 -23.99 27.56
N PRO A 159 12.60 -25.11 27.00
CA PRO A 159 14.01 -25.27 26.65
C PRO A 159 14.33 -24.56 25.33
N PHE A 160 15.45 -23.85 25.34
CA PHE A 160 16.05 -23.22 24.17
C PHE A 160 16.59 -24.23 23.15
#